data_399625a74f24f8316caf5c83dfa141dd
#
_entry.id   399625a74f24f8316caf5c83dfa141dd
#
_cell.length_a   1.000
_cell.length_b   1.000
_cell.length_c   1.000
_cell.angle_alpha   90.00
_cell.angle_beta   90.00
_cell.angle_gamma   90.00
#
_symmetry.space_group_name_H-M   'P 1'
#
loop_
_entity.id
_entity.type
_entity.pdbx_description
1 polymer ?
#
loop_
_entity_poly.entity_id
_entity_poly.type
_entity_poly.pdbx_seq_one_letter_code
_entity_poly.pdbx_strand_id
1 'polypeptide(L)'
;MKIGVIGAGTWGVALARMLTNSNHEVVVWSAIDAEIDELTATRRHKNLPGAVIPEATGFTKNLEEATVGKEILLFAVPSVFVRATAARLAPHIKEGQIIVNVAKGIEEGTLYTMTEVIRDELDRHGAPKDIKLLALSGPTHAEEVAKDLPTTIVSACEDEAIAMLVQDVFMNTCMRVYTHFDVLGVELSGALKNIIALATGISTGLGFGDNTKAALITRGIAEIRRLGLKMGCHDQTFAGLAGIGDLIVTATSEHSRNNRCGKLIGSGVEPKEAIKQIGMVVEGINALPAAVALARKYEVEMPIIETAYKVIFEGVNPKAAVLTLMTRDKKAEVEYVTFAR
;
A
#
# COMPACT_ATOMS: atom_id res chain seq x y z
N MET A 1 -6.44 16.74 17.33
CA MET A 1 -6.62 17.25 15.94
C MET A 1 -7.93 16.75 15.36
N LYS A 2 -8.45 17.46 14.36
CA LYS A 2 -9.64 17.07 13.58
C LYS A 2 -9.20 16.33 12.30
N ILE A 3 -9.65 15.11 12.14
CA ILE A 3 -9.18 14.20 11.09
C ILE A 3 -10.36 13.69 10.27
N GLY A 4 -10.26 13.83 8.94
CA GLY A 4 -11.19 13.21 8.00
C GLY A 4 -10.57 11.94 7.43
N VAL A 5 -11.22 10.81 7.59
CA VAL A 5 -10.80 9.53 6.99
C VAL A 5 -11.59 9.30 5.72
N ILE A 6 -10.91 9.33 4.60
CA ILE A 6 -11.49 9.21 3.26
C ILE A 6 -11.38 7.76 2.81
N GLY A 7 -12.42 6.99 3.12
CA GLY A 7 -12.53 5.57 2.85
C GLY A 7 -12.81 4.74 4.10
N ALA A 8 -13.94 4.04 4.13
CA ALA A 8 -14.39 3.19 5.22
C ALA A 8 -14.01 1.71 5.05
N GLY A 9 -12.97 1.44 4.26
CA GLY A 9 -12.40 0.09 4.14
C GLY A 9 -11.73 -0.38 5.42
N THR A 10 -11.32 -1.64 5.47
CA THR A 10 -10.73 -2.30 6.65
C THR A 10 -9.60 -1.47 7.28
N TRP A 11 -8.68 -0.93 6.45
CA TRP A 11 -7.55 -0.15 6.93
C TRP A 11 -7.97 1.24 7.44
N GLY A 12 -8.83 1.95 6.70
CA GLY A 12 -9.34 3.26 7.12
C GLY A 12 -10.07 3.20 8.45
N VAL A 13 -10.92 2.20 8.65
CA VAL A 13 -11.66 2.00 9.90
C VAL A 13 -10.76 1.60 11.06
N ALA A 14 -9.72 0.77 10.83
CA ALA A 14 -8.76 0.42 11.87
C ALA A 14 -7.99 1.66 12.36
N LEU A 15 -7.54 2.52 11.43
CA LEU A 15 -6.87 3.78 11.76
C LEU A 15 -7.82 4.79 12.42
N ALA A 16 -9.06 4.90 11.93
CA ALA A 16 -10.07 5.78 12.55
C ALA A 16 -10.31 5.40 14.03
N ARG A 17 -10.47 4.09 14.30
CA ARG A 17 -10.61 3.58 15.67
C ARG A 17 -9.41 3.95 16.53
N MET A 18 -8.19 3.70 16.05
CA MET A 18 -6.96 4.01 16.76
C MET A 18 -6.83 5.51 17.07
N LEU A 19 -7.06 6.37 16.06
CA LEU A 19 -6.98 7.82 16.21
C LEU A 19 -8.04 8.36 17.18
N THR A 20 -9.27 7.82 17.14
CA THR A 20 -10.31 8.20 18.11
C THR A 20 -9.90 7.80 19.54
N ASN A 21 -9.33 6.59 19.73
CA ASN A 21 -8.82 6.16 21.03
C ASN A 21 -7.62 6.99 21.51
N SER A 22 -6.91 7.67 20.59
CA SER A 22 -5.86 8.63 20.90
C SER A 22 -6.38 10.06 21.08
N ASN A 23 -7.68 10.24 21.36
CA ASN A 23 -8.36 11.51 21.63
C ASN A 23 -8.37 12.50 20.44
N HIS A 24 -8.34 12.03 19.20
CA HIS A 24 -8.57 12.86 18.03
C HIS A 24 -10.06 12.87 17.65
N GLU A 25 -10.55 13.99 17.09
CA GLU A 25 -11.89 14.11 16.51
C GLU A 25 -11.85 13.52 15.11
N VAL A 26 -12.46 12.35 14.91
CA VAL A 26 -12.39 11.59 13.66
C VAL A 26 -13.74 11.46 13.00
N VAL A 27 -13.81 11.76 11.70
CA VAL A 27 -14.98 11.53 10.86
C VAL A 27 -14.58 10.66 9.67
N VAL A 28 -15.30 9.56 9.46
CA VAL A 28 -15.05 8.59 8.38
C VAL A 28 -16.10 8.77 7.29
N TRP A 29 -15.65 8.87 6.06
CA TRP A 29 -16.49 8.91 4.87
C TRP A 29 -16.29 7.67 3.99
N SER A 30 -17.35 7.22 3.35
CA SER A 30 -17.31 6.25 2.25
C SER A 30 -18.12 6.71 1.05
N ALA A 31 -17.70 6.30 -0.15
CA ALA A 31 -18.49 6.44 -1.36
C ALA A 31 -19.65 5.43 -1.42
N ILE A 32 -19.70 4.46 -0.51
CA ILE A 32 -20.70 3.40 -0.43
C ILE A 32 -21.56 3.66 0.80
N ASP A 33 -22.77 4.19 0.59
CA ASP A 33 -23.69 4.57 1.67
C ASP A 33 -23.98 3.42 2.64
N ALA A 34 -24.12 2.20 2.13
CA ALA A 34 -24.38 1.01 2.94
C ALA A 34 -23.28 0.71 3.96
N GLU A 35 -22.01 1.03 3.64
CA GLU A 35 -20.89 0.87 4.60
C GLU A 35 -21.05 1.84 5.77
N ILE A 36 -21.45 3.08 5.49
CA ILE A 36 -21.69 4.10 6.52
C ILE A 36 -22.88 3.72 7.39
N ASP A 37 -23.98 3.24 6.78
CA ASP A 37 -25.16 2.78 7.50
C ASP A 37 -24.84 1.63 8.45
N GLU A 38 -24.09 0.62 7.98
CA GLU A 38 -23.66 -0.52 8.78
C GLU A 38 -22.75 -0.09 9.95
N LEU A 39 -21.75 0.75 9.67
CA LEU A 39 -20.80 1.24 10.69
C LEU A 39 -21.50 2.11 11.75
N THR A 40 -22.47 2.93 11.34
CA THR A 40 -23.25 3.75 12.25
C THR A 40 -24.14 2.90 13.16
N ALA A 41 -24.80 1.90 12.60
CA ALA A 41 -25.72 1.04 13.35
C ALA A 41 -25.01 0.05 14.28
N THR A 42 -23.87 -0.51 13.84
CA THR A 42 -23.24 -1.66 14.52
C THR A 42 -21.97 -1.30 15.29
N ARG A 43 -21.33 -0.20 14.97
CA ARG A 43 -19.98 0.15 15.46
C ARG A 43 -18.96 -0.98 15.22
N ARG A 44 -19.13 -1.75 14.15
CA ARG A 44 -18.29 -2.89 13.77
C ARG A 44 -18.04 -2.90 12.28
N HIS A 45 -16.86 -3.37 11.90
CA HIS A 45 -16.52 -3.59 10.50
C HIS A 45 -16.36 -5.10 10.24
N LYS A 46 -17.01 -5.62 9.18
CA LYS A 46 -17.08 -7.06 8.87
C LYS A 46 -15.71 -7.77 8.80
N ASN A 47 -14.66 -7.06 8.35
CA ASN A 47 -13.29 -7.59 8.24
C ASN A 47 -12.42 -7.32 9.48
N LEU A 48 -12.97 -6.75 10.55
CA LEU A 48 -12.26 -6.49 11.82
C LEU A 48 -12.98 -7.17 12.98
N PRO A 49 -12.99 -8.51 13.00
CA PRO A 49 -13.71 -9.27 14.02
C PRO A 49 -13.19 -8.95 15.42
N GLY A 50 -14.12 -8.67 16.34
CA GLY A 50 -13.80 -8.34 17.73
C GLY A 50 -13.46 -6.88 18.00
N ALA A 51 -13.16 -6.07 16.98
CA ALA A 51 -12.90 -4.65 17.16
C ALA A 51 -14.26 -3.87 17.24
N VAL A 52 -14.35 -3.01 18.26
CA VAL A 52 -15.46 -2.07 18.43
C VAL A 52 -14.96 -0.67 18.12
N ILE A 53 -15.69 0.07 17.31
CA ILE A 53 -15.35 1.44 16.94
C ILE A 53 -15.94 2.37 18.01
N PRO A 54 -15.15 3.30 18.57
CA PRO A 54 -15.62 4.21 19.63
C PRO A 54 -16.84 5.02 19.21
N GLU A 55 -17.74 5.30 20.16
CA GLU A 55 -18.93 6.14 19.94
C GLU A 55 -18.57 7.55 19.44
N ALA A 56 -17.42 8.08 19.85
CA ALA A 56 -16.93 9.38 19.42
C ALA A 56 -16.45 9.43 17.95
N THR A 57 -16.31 8.28 17.26
CA THR A 57 -16.01 8.26 15.84
C THR A 57 -17.25 8.65 15.04
N GLY A 58 -17.17 9.75 14.28
CA GLY A 58 -18.21 10.18 13.36
C GLY A 58 -18.21 9.38 12.07
N PHE A 59 -19.39 9.19 11.48
CA PHE A 59 -19.56 8.60 10.15
C PHE A 59 -20.42 9.50 9.29
N THR A 60 -20.05 9.70 8.03
CA THR A 60 -20.80 10.55 7.11
C THR A 60 -20.79 10.01 5.68
N LYS A 61 -21.89 10.25 4.96
CA LYS A 61 -22.02 10.03 3.51
C LYS A 61 -21.60 11.27 2.71
N ASN A 62 -21.44 12.41 3.39
CA ASN A 62 -21.08 13.68 2.77
C ASN A 62 -19.56 13.88 2.83
N LEU A 63 -18.93 13.91 1.65
CA LEU A 63 -17.47 14.11 1.52
C LEU A 63 -17.03 15.47 2.08
N GLU A 64 -17.85 16.51 1.92
CA GLU A 64 -17.55 17.84 2.43
C GLU A 64 -17.44 17.86 3.98
N GLU A 65 -18.33 17.17 4.69
CA GLU A 65 -18.27 17.04 6.15
C GLU A 65 -16.98 16.34 6.63
N ALA A 66 -16.51 15.37 5.85
CA ALA A 66 -15.25 14.69 6.15
C ALA A 66 -14.01 15.52 5.78
N THR A 67 -14.17 16.65 5.09
CA THR A 67 -13.07 17.45 4.53
C THR A 67 -12.96 18.82 5.18
N VAL A 68 -14.05 19.58 5.20
CA VAL A 68 -14.06 20.96 5.66
C VAL A 68 -13.79 21.03 7.17
N GLY A 69 -12.85 21.90 7.57
CA GLY A 69 -12.47 22.10 8.96
C GLY A 69 -11.66 20.95 9.58
N LYS A 70 -11.21 19.99 8.78
CA LYS A 70 -10.25 18.97 9.21
C LYS A 70 -8.83 19.48 8.98
N GLU A 71 -7.93 19.16 9.89
CA GLU A 71 -6.50 19.50 9.80
C GLU A 71 -5.75 18.45 8.99
N ILE A 72 -6.18 17.19 9.12
CA ILE A 72 -5.62 16.02 8.40
C ILE A 72 -6.71 15.31 7.62
N LEU A 73 -6.40 14.96 6.37
CA LEU A 73 -7.22 14.12 5.50
C LEU A 73 -6.46 12.82 5.25
N LEU A 74 -6.96 11.72 5.80
CA LEU A 74 -6.36 10.39 5.68
C LEU A 74 -6.97 9.64 4.48
N PHE A 75 -6.23 9.54 3.38
CA PHE A 75 -6.64 8.82 2.18
C PHE A 75 -6.47 7.31 2.35
N ALA A 76 -7.58 6.60 2.54
CA ALA A 76 -7.64 5.16 2.80
C ALA A 76 -8.54 4.39 1.81
N VAL A 77 -8.71 4.92 0.60
CA VAL A 77 -9.38 4.23 -0.51
C VAL A 77 -8.42 3.30 -1.25
N PRO A 78 -8.90 2.24 -1.92
CA PRO A 78 -8.04 1.44 -2.80
C PRO A 78 -7.38 2.29 -3.90
N SER A 79 -6.19 1.88 -4.35
CA SER A 79 -5.37 2.65 -5.30
C SER A 79 -6.11 3.08 -6.56
N VAL A 80 -6.94 2.21 -7.12
CA VAL A 80 -7.74 2.46 -8.33
C VAL A 80 -8.81 3.55 -8.18
N PHE A 81 -9.13 3.96 -6.95
CA PHE A 81 -10.11 5.01 -6.68
C PHE A 81 -9.47 6.31 -6.19
N VAL A 82 -8.14 6.37 -6.03
CA VAL A 82 -7.45 7.56 -5.50
C VAL A 82 -7.70 8.78 -6.38
N ARG A 83 -7.52 8.67 -7.69
CA ARG A 83 -7.72 9.79 -8.64
C ARG A 83 -9.13 10.35 -8.58
N ALA A 84 -10.14 9.50 -8.75
CA ALA A 84 -11.53 9.92 -8.73
C ALA A 84 -11.94 10.53 -7.38
N THR A 85 -11.39 10.01 -6.29
CA THR A 85 -11.64 10.53 -4.94
C THR A 85 -10.95 11.88 -4.74
N ALA A 86 -9.71 12.05 -5.20
CA ALA A 86 -8.96 13.31 -5.14
C ALA A 86 -9.66 14.41 -5.95
N ALA A 87 -10.15 14.10 -7.16
CA ALA A 87 -10.93 15.03 -7.97
C ALA A 87 -12.20 15.53 -7.26
N ARG A 88 -12.94 14.62 -6.58
CA ARG A 88 -14.13 14.97 -5.81
C ARG A 88 -13.79 15.78 -4.55
N LEU A 89 -12.63 15.55 -3.96
CA LEU A 89 -12.20 16.20 -2.74
C LEU A 89 -11.66 17.62 -2.98
N ALA A 90 -10.98 17.83 -4.12
CA ALA A 90 -10.27 19.06 -4.45
C ALA A 90 -11.08 20.37 -4.25
N PRO A 91 -12.38 20.46 -4.61
CA PRO A 91 -13.17 21.68 -4.37
C PRO A 91 -13.38 22.01 -2.88
N HIS A 92 -13.25 21.04 -1.99
CA HIS A 92 -13.49 21.18 -0.54
C HIS A 92 -12.22 21.42 0.27
N ILE A 93 -11.04 21.22 -0.35
CA ILE A 93 -9.74 21.38 0.30
C ILE A 93 -9.46 22.85 0.60
N LYS A 94 -8.90 23.11 1.77
CA LYS A 94 -8.55 24.44 2.25
C LYS A 94 -7.03 24.52 2.53
N GLU A 95 -6.53 25.75 2.49
CA GLU A 95 -5.16 26.08 2.83
C GLU A 95 -4.73 25.50 4.18
N GLY A 96 -3.48 25.01 4.28
CA GLY A 96 -2.91 24.46 5.51
C GLY A 96 -3.35 23.03 5.86
N GLN A 97 -4.21 22.39 5.09
CA GLN A 97 -4.57 20.99 5.33
C GLN A 97 -3.42 20.05 4.94
N ILE A 98 -3.30 18.93 5.66
CA ILE A 98 -2.32 17.89 5.42
C ILE A 98 -3.04 16.66 4.88
N ILE A 99 -2.57 16.11 3.76
CA ILE A 99 -3.08 14.86 3.21
C ILE A 99 -2.10 13.73 3.51
N VAL A 100 -2.57 12.73 4.25
CA VAL A 100 -1.84 11.51 4.58
C VAL A 100 -2.35 10.38 3.68
N ASN A 101 -1.53 9.94 2.76
CA ASN A 101 -1.86 8.79 1.91
C ASN A 101 -1.45 7.47 2.58
N VAL A 102 -2.38 6.52 2.67
CA VAL A 102 -2.11 5.14 3.11
C VAL A 102 -2.45 4.11 2.02
N ALA A 103 -2.90 4.55 0.85
CA ALA A 103 -3.12 3.69 -0.29
C ALA A 103 -1.78 3.25 -0.90
N LYS A 104 -1.70 2.01 -1.34
CA LYS A 104 -0.48 1.40 -1.88
C LYS A 104 -0.72 0.96 -3.32
N GLY A 105 -0.19 1.70 -4.29
CA GLY A 105 -0.37 1.42 -5.71
C GLY A 105 0.41 2.37 -6.60
N ILE A 106 0.40 2.07 -7.88
CA ILE A 106 0.93 2.92 -8.96
C ILE A 106 -0.16 2.99 -10.02
N GLU A 107 -0.47 4.18 -10.49
CA GLU A 107 -1.51 4.37 -11.50
C GLU A 107 -1.03 3.91 -12.87
N GLU A 108 -1.83 3.09 -13.54
CA GLU A 108 -1.59 2.72 -14.92
C GLU A 108 -1.75 3.95 -15.85
N GLY A 109 -0.89 4.08 -16.82
CA GLY A 109 -0.90 5.18 -17.78
C GLY A 109 0.02 6.34 -17.39
N THR A 110 -0.17 6.97 -16.24
CA THR A 110 0.72 8.04 -15.75
C THR A 110 1.98 7.51 -15.11
N LEU A 111 1.93 6.32 -14.54
CA LEU A 111 2.97 5.69 -13.71
C LEU A 111 3.25 6.47 -12.42
N TYR A 112 2.30 7.27 -11.98
CA TYR A 112 2.38 8.03 -10.74
C TYR A 112 2.14 7.16 -9.52
N THR A 113 2.86 7.44 -8.43
CA THR A 113 2.51 6.98 -7.10
C THR A 113 1.25 7.69 -6.59
N MET A 114 0.70 7.24 -5.48
CA MET A 114 -0.60 7.76 -5.03
C MET A 114 -0.55 9.22 -4.59
N THR A 115 0.54 9.67 -3.96
CA THR A 115 0.71 11.10 -3.62
C THR A 115 0.87 11.96 -4.88
N GLU A 116 1.56 11.46 -5.90
CA GLU A 116 1.66 12.14 -7.20
C GLU A 116 0.30 12.23 -7.90
N VAL A 117 -0.52 11.16 -7.85
CA VAL A 117 -1.91 11.18 -8.38
C VAL A 117 -2.76 12.21 -7.66
N ILE A 118 -2.67 12.25 -6.32
CA ILE A 118 -3.41 13.24 -5.53
C ILE A 118 -2.96 14.65 -5.90
N ARG A 119 -1.66 14.91 -5.98
CA ARG A 119 -1.11 16.22 -6.37
C ARG A 119 -1.60 16.64 -7.75
N ASP A 120 -1.51 15.78 -8.74
CA ASP A 120 -1.95 16.02 -10.11
C ASP A 120 -3.44 16.44 -10.17
N GLU A 121 -4.32 15.76 -9.40
CA GLU A 121 -5.74 16.14 -9.36
C GLU A 121 -6.00 17.45 -8.61
N LEU A 122 -5.30 17.69 -7.51
CA LEU A 122 -5.40 18.94 -6.78
C LEU A 122 -4.99 20.14 -7.66
N ASP A 123 -3.90 20.00 -8.40
CA ASP A 123 -3.41 21.03 -9.30
C ASP A 123 -4.38 21.28 -10.47
N ARG A 124 -4.94 20.23 -11.06
CA ARG A 124 -5.96 20.32 -12.13
C ARG A 124 -7.21 21.05 -11.70
N HIS A 125 -7.60 20.93 -10.43
CA HIS A 125 -8.81 21.56 -9.89
C HIS A 125 -8.55 22.89 -9.17
N GLY A 126 -7.30 23.40 -9.24
CA GLY A 126 -6.95 24.69 -8.65
C GLY A 126 -7.00 24.73 -7.12
N ALA A 127 -6.78 23.59 -6.46
CA ALA A 127 -6.68 23.54 -5.01
C ALA A 127 -5.46 24.34 -4.51
N PRO A 128 -5.43 24.76 -3.22
CA PRO A 128 -4.29 25.49 -2.66
C PRO A 128 -2.97 24.74 -2.84
N LYS A 129 -1.89 25.46 -3.17
CA LYS A 129 -0.58 24.86 -3.47
C LYS A 129 0.23 24.50 -2.22
N ASP A 130 -0.12 25.05 -1.08
CA ASP A 130 0.54 24.83 0.20
C ASP A 130 0.15 23.50 0.88
N ILE A 131 -0.79 22.75 0.27
CA ILE A 131 -1.21 21.42 0.76
C ILE A 131 -0.01 20.49 0.84
N LYS A 132 0.24 20.00 2.05
CA LYS A 132 1.29 19.02 2.32
C LYS A 132 0.77 17.61 2.07
N LEU A 133 1.53 16.85 1.29
CA LEU A 133 1.26 15.46 0.96
C LEU A 133 2.34 14.58 1.60
N LEU A 134 1.94 13.50 2.22
CA LEU A 134 2.86 12.52 2.78
C LEU A 134 2.32 11.11 2.63
N ALA A 135 3.23 10.13 2.67
CA ALA A 135 2.89 8.72 2.69
C ALA A 135 3.08 8.14 4.08
N LEU A 136 2.10 7.36 4.55
CA LEU A 136 2.20 6.58 5.79
C LEU A 136 2.18 5.09 5.41
N SER A 137 3.31 4.40 5.57
CA SER A 137 3.48 3.02 5.09
C SER A 137 4.42 2.21 6.00
N GLY A 138 4.24 0.89 6.00
CA GLY A 138 5.03 -0.04 6.81
C GLY A 138 4.34 -1.38 6.99
N PRO A 139 4.90 -2.29 7.83
CA PRO A 139 4.36 -3.61 8.10
C PRO A 139 3.09 -3.51 8.96
N THR A 140 1.95 -3.31 8.30
CA THR A 140 0.68 -3.00 8.95
C THR A 140 -0.45 -3.86 8.40
N HIS A 141 -0.96 -4.78 9.20
CA HIS A 141 -2.23 -5.46 8.96
C HIS A 141 -3.33 -4.79 9.79
N ALA A 142 -4.42 -4.42 9.13
CA ALA A 142 -5.55 -3.74 9.77
C ALA A 142 -6.14 -4.55 10.94
N GLU A 143 -6.15 -5.87 10.80
CA GLU A 143 -6.65 -6.81 11.79
C GLU A 143 -5.82 -6.81 13.09
N GLU A 144 -4.52 -6.54 13.00
CA GLU A 144 -3.62 -6.44 14.15
C GLU A 144 -3.73 -5.05 14.80
N VAL A 145 -3.73 -4.00 14.00
CA VAL A 145 -3.90 -2.61 14.48
C VAL A 145 -5.26 -2.43 15.17
N ALA A 146 -6.32 -3.05 14.65
CA ALA A 146 -7.65 -3.01 15.27
C ALA A 146 -7.73 -3.76 16.62
N LYS A 147 -6.75 -4.61 16.93
CA LYS A 147 -6.59 -5.30 18.22
C LYS A 147 -5.56 -4.64 19.13
N ASP A 148 -5.09 -3.46 18.78
CA ASP A 148 -4.06 -2.70 19.51
C ASP A 148 -2.74 -3.49 19.68
N LEU A 149 -2.39 -4.37 18.71
CA LEU A 149 -1.11 -5.09 18.72
C LEU A 149 0.03 -4.15 18.32
N PRO A 150 1.24 -4.32 18.90
CA PRO A 150 2.38 -3.49 18.59
C PRO A 150 2.70 -3.46 17.09
N THR A 151 2.68 -2.27 16.51
CA THR A 151 2.87 -2.05 15.08
C THR A 151 3.83 -0.90 14.86
N THR A 152 4.64 -0.98 13.82
CA THR A 152 5.56 0.09 13.42
C THR A 152 5.27 0.56 12.01
N ILE A 153 5.35 1.89 11.79
CA ILE A 153 5.06 2.50 10.50
C ILE A 153 6.00 3.68 10.23
N VAL A 154 6.07 4.12 8.98
CA VAL A 154 6.88 5.27 8.53
C VAL A 154 5.97 6.40 8.08
N SER A 155 6.20 7.61 8.60
CA SER A 155 5.68 8.89 8.11
C SER A 155 6.71 9.50 7.17
N ALA A 156 6.45 9.46 5.87
CA ALA A 156 7.37 9.93 4.83
C ALA A 156 6.88 11.25 4.23
N CYS A 157 7.65 12.33 4.44
CA CYS A 157 7.39 13.66 3.91
C CYS A 157 8.71 14.36 3.59
N GLU A 158 8.77 15.13 2.49
CA GLU A 158 9.92 15.99 2.20
C GLU A 158 10.07 17.13 3.23
N ASP A 159 8.96 17.55 3.86
CA ASP A 159 8.93 18.52 4.95
C ASP A 159 9.05 17.77 6.29
N GLU A 160 10.21 17.89 6.94
CA GLU A 160 10.51 17.19 8.19
C GLU A 160 9.52 17.56 9.31
N ALA A 161 9.12 18.83 9.41
CA ALA A 161 8.19 19.27 10.43
C ALA A 161 6.82 18.62 10.26
N ILE A 162 6.37 18.43 9.03
CA ILE A 162 5.11 17.73 8.72
C ILE A 162 5.25 16.23 8.99
N ALA A 163 6.38 15.62 8.65
CA ALA A 163 6.64 14.21 8.97
C ALA A 163 6.58 13.97 10.49
N MET A 164 7.18 14.85 11.28
CA MET A 164 7.17 14.81 12.76
C MET A 164 5.76 15.06 13.33
N LEU A 165 5.03 16.05 12.80
CA LEU A 165 3.66 16.31 13.23
C LEU A 165 2.77 15.08 13.05
N VAL A 166 2.85 14.43 11.88
CA VAL A 166 2.08 13.20 11.63
C VAL A 166 2.59 12.04 12.47
N GLN A 167 3.91 11.96 12.73
CA GLN A 167 4.46 11.01 13.68
C GLN A 167 3.79 11.16 15.06
N ASP A 168 3.69 12.37 15.59
CA ASP A 168 3.09 12.65 16.91
C ASP A 168 1.60 12.28 16.94
N VAL A 169 0.86 12.56 15.85
CA VAL A 169 -0.58 12.27 15.73
C VAL A 169 -0.86 10.76 15.74
N PHE A 170 -0.03 9.98 15.06
CA PHE A 170 -0.25 8.54 14.93
C PHE A 170 0.46 7.71 16.00
N MET A 171 1.39 8.33 16.75
CA MET A 171 2.16 7.63 17.79
C MET A 171 1.31 7.40 19.05
N ASN A 172 1.28 6.15 19.54
CA ASN A 172 0.61 5.78 20.78
C ASN A 172 1.26 4.52 21.37
N THR A 173 0.67 3.91 22.38
CA THR A 173 1.21 2.70 23.05
C THR A 173 1.32 1.49 22.14
N CYS A 174 0.53 1.44 21.04
CA CYS A 174 0.46 0.31 20.10
C CYS A 174 1.05 0.65 18.72
N MET A 175 1.18 1.93 18.38
CA MET A 175 1.73 2.38 17.10
C MET A 175 3.01 3.18 17.31
N ARG A 176 4.13 2.63 16.81
CA ARG A 176 5.42 3.34 16.75
C ARG A 176 5.63 3.90 15.35
N VAL A 177 5.83 5.21 15.24
CA VAL A 177 6.03 5.89 13.96
C VAL A 177 7.47 6.39 13.85
N TYR A 178 8.09 6.16 12.68
CA TYR A 178 9.39 6.71 12.31
C TYR A 178 9.21 7.71 11.17
N THR A 179 10.02 8.75 11.13
CA THR A 179 10.02 9.73 10.04
C THR A 179 10.95 9.31 8.91
N HIS A 180 10.63 9.71 7.69
CA HIS A 180 11.47 9.53 6.49
C HIS A 180 11.23 10.67 5.50
N PHE A 181 12.23 11.01 4.69
CA PHE A 181 12.12 12.06 3.66
C PHE A 181 11.77 11.51 2.27
N ASP A 182 12.09 10.26 1.99
CA ASP A 182 11.94 9.63 0.66
C ASP A 182 10.50 9.12 0.46
N VAL A 183 9.59 10.01 0.11
CA VAL A 183 8.17 9.69 -0.15
C VAL A 183 8.05 8.71 -1.31
N LEU A 184 8.77 8.97 -2.42
CA LEU A 184 8.72 8.14 -3.62
C LEU A 184 9.15 6.69 -3.32
N GLY A 185 10.27 6.49 -2.63
CA GLY A 185 10.77 5.16 -2.28
C GLY A 185 9.85 4.40 -1.34
N VAL A 186 9.23 5.10 -0.38
CA VAL A 186 8.24 4.52 0.54
C VAL A 186 6.98 4.06 -0.21
N GLU A 187 6.44 4.88 -1.12
CA GLU A 187 5.27 4.52 -1.92
C GLU A 187 5.56 3.43 -2.95
N LEU A 188 6.69 3.53 -3.65
CA LEU A 188 7.14 2.52 -4.61
C LEU A 188 7.28 1.15 -3.94
N SER A 189 7.94 1.09 -2.79
CA SER A 189 8.08 -0.13 -1.99
C SER A 189 6.72 -0.68 -1.59
N GLY A 190 5.83 0.16 -1.07
CA GLY A 190 4.49 -0.21 -0.64
C GLY A 190 3.62 -0.77 -1.78
N ALA A 191 3.77 -0.27 -3.00
CA ALA A 191 3.06 -0.76 -4.18
C ALA A 191 3.63 -2.09 -4.68
N LEU A 192 4.93 -2.15 -4.93
CA LEU A 192 5.59 -3.28 -5.60
C LEU A 192 5.73 -4.52 -4.70
N LYS A 193 5.84 -4.36 -3.37
CA LYS A 193 5.83 -5.49 -2.44
C LYS A 193 4.60 -6.39 -2.60
N ASN A 194 3.47 -5.82 -2.98
CA ASN A 194 2.23 -6.56 -3.18
C ASN A 194 2.33 -7.57 -4.34
N ILE A 195 3.11 -7.23 -5.37
CA ILE A 195 3.43 -8.12 -6.49
C ILE A 195 4.31 -9.28 -6.02
N ILE A 196 5.33 -9.00 -5.21
CA ILE A 196 6.21 -10.03 -4.66
C ILE A 196 5.44 -10.96 -3.71
N ALA A 197 4.51 -10.41 -2.91
CA ALA A 197 3.64 -11.22 -2.06
C ALA A 197 2.70 -12.12 -2.88
N LEU A 198 2.18 -11.65 -4.03
CA LEU A 198 1.41 -12.45 -4.99
C LEU A 198 2.27 -13.58 -5.55
N ALA A 199 3.49 -13.29 -6.02
CA ALA A 199 4.43 -14.28 -6.54
C ALA A 199 4.81 -15.34 -5.49
N THR A 200 5.03 -14.90 -4.24
CA THR A 200 5.29 -15.81 -3.11
C THR A 200 4.09 -16.70 -2.83
N GLY A 201 2.87 -16.17 -2.92
CA GLY A 201 1.64 -16.94 -2.84
C GLY A 201 1.53 -17.99 -3.93
N ILE A 202 1.80 -17.63 -5.19
CA ILE A 202 1.82 -18.56 -6.33
C ILE A 202 2.80 -19.70 -6.06
N SER A 203 4.01 -19.39 -5.62
CA SER A 203 5.02 -20.38 -5.26
C SER A 203 4.54 -21.34 -4.16
N THR A 204 3.89 -20.81 -3.13
CA THR A 204 3.31 -21.64 -2.05
C THR A 204 2.18 -22.53 -2.56
N GLY A 205 1.30 -22.01 -3.44
CA GLY A 205 0.22 -22.79 -4.06
C GLY A 205 0.70 -23.93 -4.95
N LEU A 206 1.90 -23.79 -5.55
CA LEU A 206 2.60 -24.83 -6.29
C LEU A 206 3.23 -25.92 -5.39
N GLY A 207 3.19 -25.73 -4.06
CA GLY A 207 3.80 -26.65 -3.10
C GLY A 207 5.29 -26.40 -2.83
N PHE A 208 5.86 -25.28 -3.25
CA PHE A 208 7.24 -24.92 -2.90
C PHE A 208 7.36 -24.45 -1.45
N GLY A 209 8.51 -24.77 -0.84
CA GLY A 209 8.77 -24.54 0.57
C GLY A 209 9.37 -23.17 0.91
N ASP A 210 9.85 -23.05 2.15
CA ASP A 210 10.33 -21.79 2.73
C ASP A 210 11.62 -21.26 2.07
N ASN A 211 12.47 -22.13 1.50
CA ASN A 211 13.66 -21.70 0.75
C ASN A 211 13.26 -20.85 -0.47
N THR A 212 12.23 -21.28 -1.22
CA THR A 212 11.74 -20.53 -2.38
C THR A 212 11.06 -19.23 -1.94
N LYS A 213 10.33 -19.25 -0.84
CA LYS A 213 9.71 -18.06 -0.24
C LYS A 213 10.79 -17.02 0.15
N ALA A 214 11.82 -17.46 0.86
CA ALA A 214 12.93 -16.60 1.25
C ALA A 214 13.66 -16.01 0.02
N ALA A 215 13.92 -16.84 -1.00
CA ALA A 215 14.53 -16.39 -2.25
C ALA A 215 13.68 -15.33 -2.97
N LEU A 216 12.36 -15.54 -3.08
CA LEU A 216 11.44 -14.56 -3.71
C LEU A 216 11.39 -13.24 -2.93
N ILE A 217 11.37 -13.26 -1.60
CA ILE A 217 11.41 -12.06 -0.77
C ILE A 217 12.73 -11.30 -0.98
N THR A 218 13.87 -11.99 -0.87
CA THR A 218 15.19 -11.38 -1.00
C THR A 218 15.46 -10.85 -2.40
N ARG A 219 15.13 -11.62 -3.44
CA ARG A 219 15.31 -11.17 -4.83
C ARG A 219 14.27 -10.15 -5.23
N GLY A 220 13.05 -10.24 -4.70
CA GLY A 220 11.99 -9.27 -4.93
C GLY A 220 12.32 -7.88 -4.41
N ILE A 221 12.82 -7.76 -3.17
CA ILE A 221 13.27 -6.45 -2.66
C ILE A 221 14.46 -5.92 -3.45
N ALA A 222 15.36 -6.78 -3.95
CA ALA A 222 16.46 -6.36 -4.80
C ALA A 222 15.97 -5.80 -6.17
N GLU A 223 14.90 -6.35 -6.75
CA GLU A 223 14.27 -5.81 -7.96
C GLU A 223 13.67 -4.42 -7.69
N ILE A 224 12.90 -4.29 -6.61
CA ILE A 224 12.27 -3.03 -6.20
C ILE A 224 13.34 -1.96 -5.94
N ARG A 225 14.40 -2.31 -5.22
CA ARG A 225 15.53 -1.43 -4.93
C ARG A 225 16.22 -0.93 -6.21
N ARG A 226 16.49 -1.82 -7.19
CA ARG A 226 17.09 -1.43 -8.48
C ARG A 226 16.24 -0.40 -9.22
N LEU A 227 14.94 -0.63 -9.31
CA LEU A 227 14.03 0.32 -9.92
C LEU A 227 14.02 1.64 -9.15
N GLY A 228 13.86 1.60 -7.83
CA GLY A 228 13.81 2.79 -7.01
C GLY A 228 15.08 3.64 -7.11
N LEU A 229 16.28 3.04 -7.11
CA LEU A 229 17.52 3.76 -7.31
C LEU A 229 17.59 4.47 -8.67
N LYS A 230 17.07 3.84 -9.73
CA LYS A 230 16.95 4.47 -11.05
C LYS A 230 15.94 5.61 -11.09
N MET A 231 14.93 5.54 -10.24
CA MET A 231 13.93 6.62 -10.07
C MET A 231 14.38 7.73 -9.12
N GLY A 232 15.58 7.62 -8.50
CA GLY A 232 16.12 8.62 -7.59
C GLY A 232 15.76 8.41 -6.11
N CYS A 233 15.19 7.26 -5.75
CA CYS A 233 14.90 6.92 -4.36
C CYS A 233 16.17 6.66 -3.54
N HIS A 234 16.07 6.80 -2.23
CA HIS A 234 17.18 6.57 -1.32
C HIS A 234 17.35 5.08 -1.00
N ASP A 235 18.58 4.58 -1.07
CA ASP A 235 18.92 3.15 -0.93
C ASP A 235 18.42 2.52 0.37
N GLN A 236 18.57 3.20 1.49
CA GLN A 236 18.18 2.70 2.81
C GLN A 236 16.67 2.53 2.98
N THR A 237 15.83 3.21 2.17
CA THR A 237 14.37 3.06 2.18
C THR A 237 13.96 1.60 2.00
N PHE A 238 14.64 0.88 1.11
CA PHE A 238 14.29 -0.51 0.76
C PHE A 238 14.69 -1.50 1.85
N ALA A 239 15.67 -1.19 2.68
CA ALA A 239 16.07 -1.98 3.85
C ALA A 239 15.24 -1.66 5.11
N GLY A 240 14.38 -0.64 5.04
CA GLY A 240 13.57 -0.14 6.15
C GLY A 240 12.21 -0.82 6.31
N LEU A 241 11.39 -0.21 7.17
CA LEU A 241 10.04 -0.69 7.51
C LEU A 241 9.10 -0.71 6.29
N ALA A 242 9.10 0.36 5.48
CA ALA A 242 8.26 0.44 4.29
C ALA A 242 8.75 -0.44 3.13
N GLY A 243 10.03 -0.85 3.15
CA GLY A 243 10.64 -1.77 2.20
C GLY A 243 10.53 -3.23 2.62
N ILE A 244 11.65 -3.79 3.10
CA ILE A 244 11.74 -5.21 3.46
C ILE A 244 10.78 -5.58 4.60
N GLY A 245 10.53 -4.69 5.57
CA GLY A 245 9.63 -4.95 6.68
C GLY A 245 8.21 -5.23 6.21
N ASP A 246 7.64 -4.35 5.38
CA ASP A 246 6.30 -4.49 4.83
C ASP A 246 6.21 -5.65 3.82
N LEU A 247 7.28 -5.94 3.09
CA LEU A 247 7.35 -7.08 2.19
C LEU A 247 7.28 -8.41 2.97
N ILE A 248 8.07 -8.57 4.03
CA ILE A 248 8.09 -9.81 4.84
C ILE A 248 6.68 -10.09 5.37
N VAL A 249 6.06 -9.13 6.06
CA VAL A 249 4.75 -9.35 6.65
C VAL A 249 3.69 -9.66 5.59
N THR A 250 3.76 -9.01 4.41
CA THR A 250 2.76 -9.22 3.36
C THR A 250 2.96 -10.55 2.62
N ALA A 251 4.20 -11.00 2.45
CA ALA A 251 4.52 -12.25 1.77
C ALA A 251 4.31 -13.50 2.64
N THR A 252 4.29 -13.34 3.97
CA THR A 252 4.22 -14.49 4.90
C THR A 252 2.89 -14.61 5.64
N SER A 253 2.12 -13.52 5.76
CA SER A 253 0.88 -13.50 6.53
C SER A 253 -0.32 -14.10 5.78
N GLU A 254 -1.16 -14.83 6.52
CA GLU A 254 -2.46 -15.32 6.05
C GLU A 254 -3.50 -14.18 5.87
N HIS A 255 -3.28 -13.01 6.48
CA HIS A 255 -4.13 -11.83 6.26
C HIS A 255 -3.88 -11.18 4.88
N SER A 256 -2.74 -11.49 4.24
CA SER A 256 -2.38 -10.90 2.94
C SER A 256 -3.28 -11.39 1.81
N ARG A 257 -4.13 -10.50 1.29
CA ARG A 257 -4.98 -10.76 0.11
C ARG A 257 -4.15 -11.15 -1.10
N ASN A 258 -3.00 -10.48 -1.31
CA ASN A 258 -2.10 -10.77 -2.43
C ASN A 258 -1.52 -12.19 -2.32
N ASN A 259 -1.02 -12.57 -1.14
CA ASN A 259 -0.49 -13.92 -0.91
C ASN A 259 -1.58 -14.98 -1.05
N ARG A 260 -2.78 -14.76 -0.48
CA ARG A 260 -3.92 -15.68 -0.62
C ARG A 260 -4.37 -15.85 -2.07
N CYS A 261 -4.47 -14.74 -2.83
CA CYS A 261 -4.80 -14.80 -4.25
C CYS A 261 -3.74 -15.59 -5.02
N GLY A 262 -2.45 -15.34 -4.74
CA GLY A 262 -1.35 -16.11 -5.32
C GLY A 262 -1.44 -17.60 -5.01
N LYS A 263 -1.76 -18.00 -3.78
CA LYS A 263 -1.94 -19.40 -3.40
C LYS A 263 -3.03 -20.08 -4.24
N LEU A 264 -4.17 -19.43 -4.45
CA LEU A 264 -5.23 -19.94 -5.31
C LEU A 264 -4.74 -20.16 -6.75
N ILE A 265 -4.04 -19.18 -7.32
CA ILE A 265 -3.51 -19.26 -8.69
C ILE A 265 -2.46 -20.38 -8.79
N GLY A 266 -1.55 -20.49 -7.84
CA GLY A 266 -0.53 -21.55 -7.79
C GLY A 266 -1.13 -22.95 -7.63
N SER A 267 -2.28 -23.08 -6.97
CA SER A 267 -3.04 -24.35 -6.86
C SER A 267 -3.88 -24.69 -8.10
N GLY A 268 -3.84 -23.86 -9.15
CA GLY A 268 -4.49 -24.09 -10.43
C GLY A 268 -5.81 -23.37 -10.64
N VAL A 269 -6.18 -22.43 -9.74
CA VAL A 269 -7.36 -21.57 -9.96
C VAL A 269 -6.99 -20.47 -10.96
N GLU A 270 -7.86 -20.25 -11.95
CA GLU A 270 -7.69 -19.17 -12.92
C GLU A 270 -7.61 -17.80 -12.24
N PRO A 271 -6.73 -16.86 -12.70
CA PRO A 271 -6.52 -15.57 -12.04
C PRO A 271 -7.81 -14.77 -11.79
N LYS A 272 -8.72 -14.72 -12.77
CA LYS A 272 -10.00 -14.01 -12.64
C LYS A 272 -10.89 -14.62 -11.55
N GLU A 273 -10.93 -15.93 -11.46
CA GLU A 273 -11.71 -16.62 -10.43
C GLU A 273 -11.06 -16.49 -9.04
N ALA A 274 -9.73 -16.53 -8.96
CA ALA A 274 -9.01 -16.29 -7.72
C ALA A 274 -9.30 -14.89 -7.15
N ILE A 275 -9.28 -13.84 -7.99
CA ILE A 275 -9.65 -12.47 -7.60
C ILE A 275 -11.07 -12.43 -7.04
N LYS A 276 -12.03 -13.08 -7.73
CA LYS A 276 -13.43 -13.16 -7.31
C LYS A 276 -13.58 -13.83 -5.94
N GLN A 277 -12.86 -14.92 -5.70
CA GLN A 277 -12.88 -15.63 -4.41
C GLN A 277 -12.27 -14.81 -3.27
N ILE A 278 -11.28 -13.94 -3.54
CA ILE A 278 -10.78 -12.99 -2.55
C ILE A 278 -11.86 -11.97 -2.16
N GLY A 279 -12.73 -11.58 -3.09
CA GLY A 279 -13.85 -10.67 -2.83
C GLY A 279 -13.47 -9.24 -2.46
N MET A 280 -12.20 -8.88 -2.62
CA MET A 280 -11.63 -7.55 -2.32
C MET A 280 -10.53 -7.23 -3.35
N VAL A 281 -10.17 -5.95 -3.43
CA VAL A 281 -9.08 -5.50 -4.30
C VAL A 281 -7.77 -6.22 -3.99
N VAL A 282 -7.12 -6.75 -5.02
CA VAL A 282 -5.79 -7.39 -4.98
C VAL A 282 -4.79 -6.43 -5.61
N GLU A 283 -4.20 -5.56 -4.78
CA GLU A 283 -3.33 -4.47 -5.23
C GLU A 283 -2.11 -4.94 -6.02
N GLY A 284 -1.59 -6.14 -5.72
CA GLY A 284 -0.47 -6.73 -6.47
C GLY A 284 -0.81 -6.99 -7.94
N ILE A 285 -2.05 -7.36 -8.25
CA ILE A 285 -2.48 -7.54 -9.64
C ILE A 285 -2.65 -6.19 -10.33
N ASN A 286 -3.25 -5.21 -9.65
CA ASN A 286 -3.45 -3.88 -10.21
C ASN A 286 -2.14 -3.14 -10.48
N ALA A 287 -1.11 -3.36 -9.65
CA ALA A 287 0.19 -2.72 -9.81
C ALA A 287 1.07 -3.34 -10.91
N LEU A 288 0.78 -4.58 -11.35
CA LEU A 288 1.63 -5.30 -12.32
C LEU A 288 1.83 -4.56 -13.65
N PRO A 289 0.79 -4.02 -14.33
CA PRO A 289 0.99 -3.32 -15.60
C PRO A 289 1.89 -2.10 -15.46
N ALA A 290 1.66 -1.28 -14.42
CA ALA A 290 2.47 -0.11 -14.13
C ALA A 290 3.91 -0.48 -13.75
N ALA A 291 4.12 -1.54 -12.97
CA ALA A 291 5.44 -2.02 -12.59
C ALA A 291 6.28 -2.46 -13.80
N VAL A 292 5.69 -3.20 -14.73
CA VAL A 292 6.35 -3.60 -15.98
C VAL A 292 6.63 -2.39 -16.87
N ALA A 293 5.72 -1.42 -16.95
CA ALA A 293 5.94 -0.19 -17.70
C ALA A 293 7.07 0.67 -17.10
N LEU A 294 7.16 0.77 -15.76
CA LEU A 294 8.27 1.44 -15.08
C LEU A 294 9.60 0.72 -15.34
N ALA A 295 9.63 -0.62 -15.25
CA ALA A 295 10.82 -1.42 -15.55
C ALA A 295 11.36 -1.12 -16.95
N ARG A 296 10.48 -1.04 -17.95
CA ARG A 296 10.82 -0.67 -19.34
C ARG A 296 11.29 0.77 -19.47
N LYS A 297 10.56 1.71 -18.84
CA LYS A 297 10.88 3.16 -18.90
C LYS A 297 12.26 3.46 -18.31
N TYR A 298 12.65 2.78 -17.23
CA TYR A 298 13.93 3.00 -16.56
C TYR A 298 15.02 1.96 -16.92
N GLU A 299 14.73 1.07 -17.88
CA GLU A 299 15.64 0.03 -18.37
C GLU A 299 16.18 -0.85 -17.24
N VAL A 300 15.29 -1.30 -16.35
CA VAL A 300 15.61 -2.14 -15.19
C VAL A 300 15.05 -3.55 -15.39
N GLU A 301 15.90 -4.56 -15.24
CA GLU A 301 15.45 -5.96 -15.24
C GLU A 301 14.71 -6.29 -13.93
N MET A 302 13.45 -6.70 -14.06
CA MET A 302 12.60 -7.11 -12.94
C MET A 302 11.97 -8.49 -13.21
N PRO A 303 12.80 -9.56 -13.24
CA PRO A 303 12.35 -10.87 -13.71
C PRO A 303 11.22 -11.50 -12.90
N ILE A 304 11.13 -11.28 -11.58
CA ILE A 304 10.03 -11.80 -10.76
C ILE A 304 8.73 -11.08 -11.13
N ILE A 305 8.77 -9.76 -11.23
CA ILE A 305 7.62 -8.93 -11.59
C ILE A 305 7.14 -9.22 -13.00
N GLU A 306 8.06 -9.29 -13.98
CA GLU A 306 7.73 -9.64 -15.36
C GLU A 306 7.13 -11.05 -15.48
N THR A 307 7.67 -12.01 -14.72
CA THR A 307 7.16 -13.38 -14.70
C THR A 307 5.77 -13.44 -14.07
N ALA A 308 5.53 -12.71 -12.98
CA ALA A 308 4.20 -12.60 -12.38
C ALA A 308 3.20 -11.99 -13.37
N TYR A 309 3.59 -10.97 -14.12
CA TYR A 309 2.76 -10.38 -15.18
C TYR A 309 2.35 -11.41 -16.24
N LYS A 310 3.32 -12.19 -16.72
CA LYS A 310 3.04 -13.25 -17.73
C LYS A 310 2.08 -14.32 -17.20
N VAL A 311 2.21 -14.71 -15.94
CA VAL A 311 1.29 -15.67 -15.32
C VAL A 311 -0.13 -15.09 -15.23
N ILE A 312 -0.28 -13.84 -14.84
CA ILE A 312 -1.59 -13.23 -14.60
C ILE A 312 -2.28 -12.81 -15.89
N PHE A 313 -1.57 -12.22 -16.84
CA PHE A 313 -2.16 -11.56 -18.02
C PHE A 313 -1.92 -12.31 -19.34
N GLU A 314 -0.87 -13.12 -19.43
CA GLU A 314 -0.51 -13.83 -20.66
C GLU A 314 -0.79 -15.34 -20.57
N GLY A 315 -1.29 -15.84 -19.44
CA GLY A 315 -1.68 -17.24 -19.26
C GLY A 315 -0.50 -18.21 -19.19
N VAL A 316 0.71 -17.73 -18.87
CA VAL A 316 1.87 -18.60 -18.70
C VAL A 316 1.66 -19.50 -17.48
N ASN A 317 1.89 -20.81 -17.68
CA ASN A 317 1.74 -21.79 -16.60
C ASN A 317 2.69 -21.44 -15.42
N PRO A 318 2.19 -21.33 -14.16
CA PRO A 318 2.99 -20.94 -13.01
C PRO A 318 4.23 -21.82 -12.78
N LYS A 319 4.13 -23.15 -13.00
CA LYS A 319 5.26 -24.07 -12.83
C LYS A 319 6.34 -23.84 -13.90
N ALA A 320 5.94 -23.59 -15.15
CA ALA A 320 6.88 -23.23 -16.22
C ALA A 320 7.55 -21.88 -15.95
N ALA A 321 6.79 -20.93 -15.40
CA ALA A 321 7.29 -19.61 -15.00
C ALA A 321 8.42 -19.70 -13.95
N VAL A 322 8.25 -20.53 -12.93
CA VAL A 322 9.31 -20.78 -11.92
C VAL A 322 10.54 -21.41 -12.56
N LEU A 323 10.36 -22.40 -13.45
CA LEU A 323 11.48 -23.03 -14.16
C LEU A 323 12.27 -22.00 -14.97
N THR A 324 11.59 -21.10 -15.66
CA THR A 324 12.23 -20.00 -16.41
C THR A 324 13.08 -19.11 -15.50
N LEU A 325 12.59 -18.76 -14.31
CA LEU A 325 13.38 -17.98 -13.34
C LEU A 325 14.63 -18.75 -12.86
N MET A 326 14.52 -20.05 -12.62
CA MET A 326 15.61 -20.89 -12.11
C MET A 326 16.68 -21.20 -13.15
N THR A 327 16.36 -21.16 -14.44
CA THR A 327 17.28 -21.48 -15.54
C THR A 327 17.90 -20.26 -16.21
N ARG A 328 17.73 -19.07 -15.64
CA ARG A 328 18.38 -17.83 -16.10
C ARG A 328 19.90 -17.92 -16.02
N ASP A 329 20.58 -17.07 -16.81
CA ASP A 329 22.02 -16.94 -16.77
C ASP A 329 22.54 -16.65 -15.38
N LYS A 330 23.72 -17.21 -15.06
CA LYS A 330 24.41 -17.00 -13.79
C LYS A 330 24.77 -15.52 -13.63
N LYS A 331 24.44 -14.95 -12.47
CA LYS A 331 24.77 -13.56 -12.11
C LYS A 331 25.44 -13.53 -10.73
N ALA A 332 26.27 -12.52 -10.48
CA ALA A 332 26.71 -12.21 -9.13
C ALA A 332 25.52 -11.75 -8.27
N GLU A 333 25.48 -12.09 -7.00
CA GLU A 333 24.44 -11.64 -6.09
C GLU A 333 24.48 -10.12 -5.89
N VAL A 334 25.68 -9.53 -5.83
CA VAL A 334 25.93 -8.09 -5.73
C VAL A 334 26.49 -7.60 -7.06
N GLU A 335 25.76 -6.72 -7.74
CA GLU A 335 26.06 -6.29 -9.12
C GLU A 335 27.35 -5.43 -9.27
N TYR A 336 27.92 -4.94 -8.16
CA TYR A 336 29.04 -3.99 -8.16
C TYR A 336 30.38 -4.55 -7.63
N VAL A 337 30.45 -5.84 -7.35
CA VAL A 337 31.72 -6.46 -6.92
C VAL A 337 32.39 -7.11 -8.13
N THR A 338 33.33 -6.40 -8.72
CA THR A 338 34.34 -7.03 -9.60
C THR A 338 35.28 -7.83 -8.70
N PHE A 339 35.21 -9.16 -8.76
CA PHE A 339 36.29 -9.95 -8.17
C PHE A 339 37.59 -9.56 -8.89
N ALA A 340 38.49 -8.89 -8.16
CA ALA A 340 39.84 -8.71 -8.67
C ALA A 340 40.41 -10.09 -9.00
N ARG A 341 40.77 -10.31 -10.27
CA ARG A 341 41.43 -11.53 -10.75
C ARG A 341 42.84 -11.56 -10.29
#